data_7cf4af61edfe786177e60b731861b76e
#
_entry.id   7cf4af61edfe786177e60b731861b76e
#
_cell.length_a   1.000
_cell.length_b   1.000
_cell.length_c   1.000
_cell.angle_alpha   90.00
_cell.angle_beta   90.00
_cell.angle_gamma   90.00
#
_symmetry.space_group_name_H-M   'P 1'
#
loop_
_entity.id
_entity.type
_entity.pdbx_description
1 polymer ?
#
loop_
_entity_poly.entity_id
_entity_poly.type
_entity_poly.pdbx_seq_one_letter_code
_entity_poly.pdbx_strand_id
1 'polypeptide(L)'
;MSIYDANVNPSGTFKMYKKLAQKPFGNSLFSLVASAKAPYFLTVQPRLQELRPGYCKVRSKKWWLLNNHIGTFHAIAACNVAEFAMGMLAEASIPNTHRWLPQGMRTQYLKKTKGSLTATATAELPDFEKITKESGGQTVPVKIHFADDEGTESTYVEIDIWVTAKK
;
A
#
# COMPACT_ATOMS: atom_id res chain seq x y z
N MET A 1 -26.26 5.71 -3.90
CA MET A 1 -24.88 5.23 -3.59
C MET A 1 -24.07 5.41 -4.85
N SER A 2 -23.05 6.28 -4.82
CA SER A 2 -22.34 6.75 -6.02
C SER A 2 -21.46 5.64 -6.60
N ILE A 3 -21.38 5.53 -7.96
CA ILE A 3 -20.43 4.64 -8.65
C ILE A 3 -18.96 5.04 -8.44
N TYR A 4 -18.73 6.23 -7.90
CA TYR A 4 -17.42 6.76 -7.53
C TYR A 4 -16.98 6.34 -6.11
N ASP A 5 -17.82 5.61 -5.37
CA ASP A 5 -17.43 5.00 -4.10
C ASP A 5 -16.80 3.62 -4.36
N ALA A 6 -15.57 3.42 -3.89
CA ALA A 6 -14.86 2.14 -4.02
C ALA A 6 -15.55 0.97 -3.28
N ASN A 7 -16.40 1.24 -2.30
CA ASN A 7 -17.22 0.19 -1.68
C ASN A 7 -18.35 -0.29 -2.59
N VAL A 8 -18.86 0.59 -3.45
CA VAL A 8 -19.92 0.29 -4.42
C VAL A 8 -19.34 -0.25 -5.72
N ASN A 9 -18.26 0.37 -6.22
CA ASN A 9 -17.61 0.01 -7.46
C ASN A 9 -16.11 -0.28 -7.24
N PRO A 10 -15.77 -1.35 -6.49
CA PRO A 10 -14.40 -1.66 -6.12
C PRO A 10 -13.58 -2.18 -7.29
N SER A 11 -12.25 -2.00 -7.21
CA SER A 11 -11.29 -2.64 -8.10
C SER A 11 -11.39 -4.17 -8.03
N GLY A 12 -10.85 -4.85 -9.04
CA GLY A 12 -10.78 -6.32 -9.04
C GLY A 12 -9.96 -6.87 -7.87
N THR A 13 -8.87 -6.18 -7.52
CA THR A 13 -7.99 -6.53 -6.39
C THR A 13 -8.73 -6.39 -5.06
N PHE A 14 -9.48 -5.32 -4.86
CA PHE A 14 -10.25 -5.14 -3.61
C PHE A 14 -11.43 -6.11 -3.51
N LYS A 15 -12.08 -6.46 -4.64
CA LYS A 15 -13.09 -7.54 -4.68
C LYS A 15 -12.51 -8.87 -4.21
N MET A 16 -11.31 -9.22 -4.69
CA MET A 16 -10.60 -10.43 -4.29
C MET A 16 -10.26 -10.40 -2.80
N TYR A 17 -9.74 -9.28 -2.30
CA TYR A 17 -9.45 -9.10 -0.88
C TYR A 17 -10.70 -9.35 -0.02
N LYS A 18 -11.83 -8.69 -0.32
CA LYS A 18 -13.08 -8.84 0.45
C LYS A 18 -13.57 -10.29 0.52
N LYS A 19 -13.34 -11.09 -0.53
CA LYS A 19 -13.70 -12.53 -0.55
C LYS A 19 -12.74 -13.38 0.28
N LEU A 20 -11.44 -13.07 0.25
CA LEU A 20 -10.42 -13.86 0.94
C LEU A 20 -10.34 -13.51 2.43
N ALA A 21 -10.49 -12.25 2.81
CA ALA A 21 -10.38 -11.78 4.20
C ALA A 21 -11.40 -12.43 5.16
N GLN A 22 -12.49 -12.97 4.62
CA GLN A 22 -13.50 -13.72 5.38
C GLN A 22 -13.08 -15.16 5.71
N LYS A 23 -11.96 -15.65 5.15
CA LYS A 23 -11.51 -17.04 5.31
C LYS A 23 -10.32 -17.11 6.28
N PRO A 24 -10.14 -18.24 6.98
CA PRO A 24 -8.90 -18.49 7.73
C PRO A 24 -7.67 -18.32 6.82
N PHE A 25 -6.65 -17.60 7.31
CA PHE A 25 -5.44 -17.26 6.55
C PHE A 25 -5.66 -16.43 5.27
N GLY A 26 -6.86 -15.88 5.07
CA GLY A 26 -7.23 -15.17 3.84
C GLY A 26 -6.34 -13.97 3.52
N ASN A 27 -5.92 -13.19 4.53
CA ASN A 27 -4.98 -12.09 4.35
C ASN A 27 -3.60 -12.56 3.86
N SER A 28 -3.11 -13.70 4.36
CA SER A 28 -1.83 -14.27 3.92
C SER A 28 -1.91 -14.77 2.49
N LEU A 29 -2.98 -15.47 2.13
CA LEU A 29 -3.21 -15.92 0.76
C LEU A 29 -3.36 -14.74 -0.20
N PHE A 30 -4.12 -13.71 0.18
CA PHE A 30 -4.25 -12.50 -0.61
C PHE A 30 -2.88 -11.83 -0.85
N SER A 31 -2.08 -11.68 0.21
CA SER A 31 -0.74 -11.08 0.12
C SER A 31 0.17 -11.84 -0.84
N LEU A 32 0.13 -13.17 -0.81
CA LEU A 32 0.90 -14.03 -1.73
C LEU A 32 0.46 -13.82 -3.17
N VAL A 33 -0.85 -13.85 -3.45
CA VAL A 33 -1.40 -13.63 -4.80
C VAL A 33 -1.11 -12.23 -5.32
N ALA A 34 -1.26 -11.21 -4.48
CA ALA A 34 -0.94 -9.83 -4.83
C ALA A 34 0.55 -9.66 -5.15
N SER A 35 1.43 -10.27 -4.33
CA SER A 35 2.88 -10.23 -4.58
C SER A 35 3.28 -11.02 -5.82
N ALA A 36 2.62 -12.13 -6.13
CA ALA A 36 2.91 -12.91 -7.34
C ALA A 36 2.57 -12.16 -8.65
N LYS A 37 1.60 -11.25 -8.60
CA LYS A 37 1.28 -10.35 -9.75
C LYS A 37 2.36 -9.29 -10.00
N ALA A 38 3.09 -8.90 -8.96
CA ALA A 38 4.22 -8.00 -9.03
C ALA A 38 5.40 -8.63 -8.26
N PRO A 39 6.18 -9.54 -8.92
CA PRO A 39 7.05 -10.48 -8.22
C PRO A 39 8.14 -9.84 -7.37
N TYR A 40 8.50 -8.59 -7.62
CA TYR A 40 9.48 -7.88 -6.80
C TYR A 40 9.04 -7.74 -5.33
N PHE A 41 7.73 -7.69 -5.07
CA PHE A 41 7.20 -7.69 -3.70
C PHE A 41 7.45 -9.00 -2.94
N LEU A 42 7.70 -10.12 -3.62
CA LEU A 42 8.05 -11.38 -2.96
C LEU A 42 9.35 -11.28 -2.15
N THR A 43 10.25 -10.36 -2.52
CA THR A 43 11.51 -10.12 -1.80
C THR A 43 11.27 -9.65 -0.37
N VAL A 44 10.24 -8.85 -0.13
CA VAL A 44 9.89 -8.29 1.19
C VAL A 44 8.79 -9.06 1.90
N GLN A 45 8.20 -10.06 1.24
CA GLN A 45 7.16 -10.95 1.79
C GLN A 45 6.09 -10.19 2.59
N PRO A 46 5.40 -9.20 1.99
CA PRO A 46 4.46 -8.35 2.70
C PRO A 46 3.26 -9.19 3.17
N ARG A 47 2.85 -9.01 4.40
CA ARG A 47 1.66 -9.64 4.98
C ARG A 47 0.63 -8.58 5.31
N LEU A 48 -0.42 -8.53 4.54
CA LEU A 48 -1.53 -7.61 4.77
C LEU A 48 -2.22 -7.95 6.09
N GLN A 49 -2.37 -6.95 6.95
CA GLN A 49 -3.08 -7.08 8.24
C GLN A 49 -4.48 -6.48 8.15
N GLU A 50 -4.60 -5.28 7.59
CA GLU A 50 -5.87 -4.56 7.44
C GLU A 50 -5.88 -3.78 6.13
N LEU A 51 -7.04 -3.75 5.45
CA LEU A 51 -7.25 -3.01 4.22
C LEU A 51 -8.69 -2.48 4.14
N ARG A 52 -8.82 -1.18 3.96
CA ARG A 52 -10.08 -0.48 3.70
C ARG A 52 -9.81 0.82 2.92
N PRO A 53 -10.81 1.47 2.35
CA PRO A 53 -10.61 2.76 1.71
C PRO A 53 -9.89 3.76 2.62
N GLY A 54 -8.86 4.40 2.08
CA GLY A 54 -8.01 5.37 2.79
C GLY A 54 -7.02 4.77 3.80
N TYR A 55 -6.96 3.42 3.94
CA TYR A 55 -6.10 2.79 4.95
C TYR A 55 -5.56 1.43 4.52
N CYS A 56 -4.28 1.19 4.78
CA CYS A 56 -3.67 -0.14 4.61
C CYS A 56 -2.61 -0.38 5.69
N LYS A 57 -2.64 -1.56 6.33
CA LYS A 57 -1.62 -1.99 7.29
C LYS A 57 -0.97 -3.28 6.83
N VAL A 58 0.35 -3.25 6.70
CA VAL A 58 1.17 -4.35 6.17
C VAL A 58 2.34 -4.62 7.09
N ARG A 59 2.64 -5.88 7.35
CA ARG A 59 3.84 -6.30 8.08
C ARG A 59 4.80 -7.01 7.13
N SER A 60 6.08 -6.67 7.19
CA SER A 60 7.18 -7.40 6.57
C SER A 60 8.08 -7.96 7.67
N LYS A 61 8.13 -9.31 7.78
CA LYS A 61 8.99 -9.97 8.76
C LYS A 61 10.44 -9.92 8.28
N LYS A 62 11.34 -9.49 9.17
CA LYS A 62 12.76 -9.48 8.87
C LYS A 62 13.27 -10.90 8.62
N TRP A 63 14.03 -11.09 7.55
CA TRP A 63 14.74 -12.32 7.21
C TRP A 63 16.07 -11.96 6.54
N TRP A 64 16.97 -12.91 6.35
CA TRP A 64 18.36 -12.65 6.00
C TRP A 64 18.54 -11.78 4.74
N LEU A 65 17.69 -11.96 3.71
CA LEU A 65 17.77 -11.18 2.46
C LEU A 65 17.45 -9.68 2.65
N LEU A 66 16.72 -9.33 3.72
CA LEU A 66 16.37 -7.95 4.03
C LEU A 66 17.40 -7.25 4.93
N ASN A 67 18.53 -7.90 5.23
CA ASN A 67 19.60 -7.26 5.98
C ASN A 67 20.44 -6.37 5.07
N ASN A 68 20.79 -5.20 5.58
CA ASN A 68 21.89 -4.41 5.03
C ASN A 68 23.22 -4.85 5.66
N HIS A 69 24.34 -4.20 5.24
CA HIS A 69 25.70 -4.52 5.69
C HIS A 69 25.93 -4.33 7.21
N ILE A 70 25.07 -3.62 7.91
CA ILE A 70 25.13 -3.45 9.39
C ILE A 70 24.10 -4.31 10.14
N GLY A 71 23.45 -5.25 9.46
CA GLY A 71 22.49 -6.18 10.06
C GLY A 71 21.13 -5.60 10.42
N THR A 72 20.79 -4.38 9.95
CA THR A 72 19.46 -3.77 10.12
C THR A 72 18.59 -4.01 8.89
N PHE A 73 17.30 -3.66 8.97
CA PHE A 73 16.39 -3.75 7.84
C PHE A 73 16.88 -2.83 6.69
N HIS A 74 16.97 -3.36 5.48
CA HIS A 74 17.50 -2.63 4.35
C HIS A 74 16.59 -1.45 3.97
N ALA A 75 17.18 -0.27 3.79
CA ALA A 75 16.45 0.97 3.48
C ALA A 75 15.53 0.84 2.26
N ILE A 76 16.05 0.29 1.15
CA ILE A 76 15.26 0.09 -0.08
C ILE A 76 14.17 -0.98 0.09
N ALA A 77 14.41 -1.99 0.95
CA ALA A 77 13.36 -2.95 1.26
C ALA A 77 12.18 -2.30 2.01
N ALA A 78 12.43 -1.31 2.87
CA ALA A 78 11.37 -0.51 3.48
C ALA A 78 10.57 0.27 2.42
N CYS A 79 11.24 0.88 1.43
CA CYS A 79 10.57 1.54 0.30
C CYS A 79 9.70 0.57 -0.51
N ASN A 80 10.16 -0.66 -0.73
CA ASN A 80 9.38 -1.71 -1.41
C ASN A 80 8.13 -2.10 -0.60
N VAL A 81 8.23 -2.20 0.72
CA VAL A 81 7.05 -2.42 1.59
C VAL A 81 6.10 -1.22 1.55
N ALA A 82 6.63 0.01 1.49
CA ALA A 82 5.82 1.22 1.36
C ALA A 82 5.03 1.22 0.04
N GLU A 83 5.67 0.88 -1.07
CA GLU A 83 5.02 0.80 -2.38
C GLU A 83 3.90 -0.27 -2.39
N PHE A 84 4.13 -1.43 -1.79
CA PHE A 84 3.08 -2.43 -1.63
C PHE A 84 1.90 -1.90 -0.81
N ALA A 85 2.15 -1.26 0.33
CA ALA A 85 1.10 -0.72 1.20
C ALA A 85 0.30 0.38 0.50
N MET A 86 0.98 1.30 -0.21
CA MET A 86 0.36 2.33 -1.06
C MET A 86 -0.49 1.71 -2.16
N GLY A 87 0.05 0.74 -2.90
CA GLY A 87 -0.67 0.08 -4.00
C GLY A 87 -1.94 -0.62 -3.52
N MET A 88 -1.89 -1.32 -2.38
CA MET A 88 -3.08 -1.96 -1.79
C MET A 88 -4.11 -0.92 -1.31
N LEU A 89 -3.66 0.18 -0.68
CA LEU A 89 -4.51 1.29 -0.31
C LEU A 89 -5.22 1.88 -1.55
N ALA A 90 -4.46 2.15 -2.62
CA ALA A 90 -5.00 2.68 -3.86
C ALA A 90 -6.06 1.72 -4.48
N GLU A 91 -5.77 0.42 -4.51
CA GLU A 91 -6.71 -0.60 -4.99
C GLU A 91 -7.99 -0.70 -4.16
N ALA A 92 -7.92 -0.42 -2.85
CA ALA A 92 -9.08 -0.39 -1.97
C ALA A 92 -9.88 0.91 -2.05
N SER A 93 -9.23 2.01 -2.43
CA SER A 93 -9.78 3.37 -2.31
C SER A 93 -10.29 3.92 -3.63
N ILE A 94 -9.61 3.59 -4.73
CA ILE A 94 -9.91 4.17 -6.04
C ILE A 94 -10.99 3.32 -6.73
N PRO A 95 -12.14 3.92 -7.08
CA PRO A 95 -13.22 3.19 -7.74
C PRO A 95 -12.81 2.70 -9.12
N ASN A 96 -13.46 1.63 -9.61
CA ASN A 96 -13.13 1.02 -10.90
C ASN A 96 -13.37 1.93 -12.12
N THR A 97 -13.96 3.11 -11.93
CA THR A 97 -14.08 4.18 -12.94
C THR A 97 -12.79 4.94 -13.17
N HIS A 98 -11.82 4.80 -12.26
CA HIS A 98 -10.53 5.50 -12.28
C HIS A 98 -9.37 4.54 -12.37
N ARG A 99 -8.21 5.06 -12.69
CA ARG A 99 -6.89 4.40 -12.65
C ARG A 99 -5.90 5.27 -11.89
N TRP A 100 -4.83 4.66 -11.42
CA TRP A 100 -3.77 5.36 -10.70
C TRP A 100 -2.39 4.86 -11.15
N LEU A 101 -1.39 5.71 -10.95
CA LEU A 101 0.03 5.41 -11.17
C LEU A 101 0.86 6.14 -10.11
N PRO A 102 1.93 5.56 -9.58
CA PRO A 102 2.86 6.28 -8.72
C PRO A 102 3.58 7.35 -9.53
N GLN A 103 3.75 8.54 -8.93
CA GLN A 103 4.49 9.67 -9.52
C GLN A 103 5.86 9.88 -8.88
N GLY A 104 5.97 9.62 -7.58
CA GLY A 104 7.21 9.84 -6.85
C GLY A 104 7.11 9.35 -5.41
N MET A 105 8.30 9.18 -4.80
CA MET A 105 8.44 8.74 -3.42
C MET A 105 9.45 9.62 -2.70
N ARG A 106 9.11 10.04 -1.48
CA ARG A 106 9.99 10.73 -0.54
C ARG A 106 10.12 9.88 0.71
N THR A 107 11.33 9.57 1.12
CA THR A 107 11.59 8.70 2.27
C THR A 107 12.50 9.40 3.28
N GLN A 108 12.15 9.28 4.56
CA GLN A 108 12.93 9.73 5.69
C GLN A 108 13.22 8.55 6.61
N TYR A 109 14.50 8.23 6.80
CA TYR A 109 14.96 7.21 7.73
C TYR A 109 15.22 7.84 9.09
N LEU A 110 14.31 7.64 10.03
CA LEU A 110 14.32 8.31 11.34
C LEU A 110 15.22 7.57 12.33
N LYS A 111 15.21 6.22 12.29
CA LYS A 111 15.99 5.36 13.18
C LYS A 111 16.40 4.06 12.48
N LYS A 112 17.44 3.40 13.01
CA LYS A 112 17.84 2.05 12.58
C LYS A 112 16.78 1.04 13.00
N THR A 113 16.28 0.27 12.07
CA THR A 113 15.28 -0.76 12.31
C THR A 113 15.96 -2.09 12.63
N LYS A 114 15.80 -2.61 13.83
CA LYS A 114 16.39 -3.89 14.28
C LYS A 114 15.38 -4.98 14.13
N GLY A 115 14.35 -5.10 13.80
CA GLY A 115 13.37 -6.19 13.72
C GLY A 115 12.60 -6.17 12.41
N SER A 116 11.41 -6.67 12.47
CA SER A 116 10.43 -6.58 11.40
C SER A 116 9.84 -5.18 11.33
N LEU A 117 9.20 -4.84 10.20
CA LEU A 117 8.54 -3.57 9.99
C LEU A 117 7.04 -3.74 9.83
N THR A 118 6.29 -2.83 10.42
CA THR A 118 4.86 -2.67 10.18
C THR A 118 4.63 -1.30 9.52
N ALA A 119 4.17 -1.31 8.28
CA ALA A 119 3.79 -0.13 7.53
C ALA A 119 2.31 0.18 7.75
N THR A 120 1.98 1.42 8.07
CA THR A 120 0.61 1.92 8.13
C THR A 120 0.48 3.05 7.12
N ALA A 121 -0.21 2.77 6.01
CA ALA A 121 -0.48 3.72 4.94
C ALA A 121 -1.85 4.37 5.15
N THR A 122 -1.91 5.69 4.96
CA THR A 122 -3.13 6.49 5.02
C THR A 122 -3.17 7.50 3.88
N ALA A 123 -4.37 7.82 3.39
CA ALA A 123 -4.59 8.88 2.42
C ALA A 123 -5.94 9.56 2.65
N GLU A 124 -5.99 10.87 2.44
CA GLU A 124 -7.23 11.61 2.26
C GLU A 124 -7.71 11.41 0.83
N LEU A 125 -8.90 10.81 0.69
CA LEU A 125 -9.43 10.48 -0.63
C LEU A 125 -10.08 11.71 -1.26
N PRO A 126 -9.79 11.98 -2.55
CA PRO A 126 -10.45 13.07 -3.27
C PRO A 126 -11.90 12.73 -3.59
N ASP A 127 -12.64 13.75 -3.98
CA ASP A 127 -13.94 13.57 -4.62
C ASP A 127 -13.74 13.07 -6.07
N PHE A 128 -13.90 11.76 -6.26
CA PHE A 128 -13.69 11.13 -7.57
C PHE A 128 -14.68 11.60 -8.65
N GLU A 129 -15.83 12.15 -8.28
CA GLU A 129 -16.79 12.74 -9.26
C GLU A 129 -16.19 13.93 -9.98
N LYS A 130 -15.26 14.65 -9.34
CA LYS A 130 -14.58 15.83 -9.90
C LYS A 130 -13.37 15.47 -10.77
N ILE A 131 -12.89 14.23 -10.72
CA ILE A 131 -11.78 13.76 -11.54
C ILE A 131 -12.36 13.19 -12.83
N THR A 132 -12.55 14.06 -13.82
CA THR A 132 -13.11 13.72 -15.13
C THR A 132 -12.02 13.72 -16.21
N LYS A 133 -12.38 13.36 -17.43
CA LYS A 133 -11.45 13.47 -18.57
C LYS A 133 -11.09 14.92 -18.87
N GLU A 134 -12.06 15.81 -18.69
CA GLU A 134 -11.94 17.25 -18.97
C GLU A 134 -11.12 17.95 -17.87
N SER A 135 -11.31 17.60 -16.60
CA SER A 135 -10.53 18.17 -15.49
C SER A 135 -9.09 17.63 -15.43
N GLY A 136 -8.82 16.51 -16.13
CA GLY A 136 -7.54 15.80 -16.05
C GLY A 136 -7.44 14.92 -14.82
N GLY A 137 -6.18 14.71 -14.33
CA GLY A 137 -5.93 13.90 -13.14
C GLY A 137 -5.67 14.76 -11.90
N GLN A 138 -5.60 14.08 -10.78
CA GLN A 138 -5.27 14.67 -9.48
C GLN A 138 -4.19 13.86 -8.77
N THR A 139 -3.22 14.52 -8.16
CA THR A 139 -2.25 13.89 -7.26
C THR A 139 -2.87 13.66 -5.89
N VAL A 140 -2.72 12.44 -5.38
CA VAL A 140 -3.15 12.04 -4.04
C VAL A 140 -1.92 11.58 -3.26
N PRO A 141 -1.50 12.29 -2.21
CA PRO A 141 -0.39 11.86 -1.36
C PRO A 141 -0.83 10.73 -0.44
N VAL A 142 -0.05 9.65 -0.40
CA VAL A 142 -0.19 8.54 0.53
C VAL A 142 0.93 8.62 1.55
N LYS A 143 0.60 8.76 2.83
CA LYS A 143 1.54 8.82 3.95
C LYS A 143 1.69 7.44 4.56
N ILE A 144 2.93 6.98 4.74
CA ILE A 144 3.24 5.67 5.27
C ILE A 144 4.19 5.81 6.47
N HIS A 145 3.73 5.40 7.62
CA HIS A 145 4.49 5.36 8.86
C HIS A 145 4.93 3.93 9.13
N PHE A 146 6.20 3.75 9.45
CA PHE A 146 6.76 2.46 9.79
C PHE A 146 7.11 2.37 11.27
N ALA A 147 6.56 1.37 11.94
CA ALA A 147 6.96 1.00 13.28
C ALA A 147 7.72 -0.33 13.28
N ASP A 148 8.72 -0.44 14.14
CA ASP A 148 9.43 -1.68 14.43
C ASP A 148 8.64 -2.59 15.39
N ASP A 149 9.25 -3.69 15.82
CA ASP A 149 8.62 -4.64 16.74
C ASP A 149 8.35 -4.06 18.16
N GLU A 150 9.03 -2.96 18.52
CA GLU A 150 8.86 -2.23 19.78
C GLU A 150 7.84 -1.08 19.67
N GLY A 151 7.26 -0.88 18.48
CA GLY A 151 6.35 0.22 18.21
C GLY A 151 7.04 1.57 17.95
N THR A 152 8.38 1.57 17.84
CA THR A 152 9.15 2.79 17.55
C THR A 152 9.05 3.14 16.09
N GLU A 153 8.71 4.39 15.78
CA GLU A 153 8.73 4.88 14.41
C GLU A 153 10.16 4.94 13.88
N SER A 154 10.41 4.23 12.78
CA SER A 154 11.73 4.08 12.21
C SER A 154 11.90 4.70 10.83
N THR A 155 10.83 4.80 10.08
CA THR A 155 10.83 5.33 8.72
C THR A 155 9.49 6.00 8.41
N TYR A 156 9.54 7.14 7.74
CA TYR A 156 8.39 7.80 7.15
C TYR A 156 8.54 7.85 5.64
N VAL A 157 7.49 7.50 4.91
CA VAL A 157 7.46 7.55 3.45
C VAL A 157 6.20 8.28 3.00
N GLU A 158 6.35 9.13 1.99
CA GLU A 158 5.22 9.72 1.27
C GLU A 158 5.33 9.35 -0.21
N ILE A 159 4.27 8.79 -0.76
CA ILE A 159 4.18 8.41 -2.18
C ILE A 159 3.02 9.17 -2.80
N ASP A 160 3.33 9.95 -3.81
CA ASP A 160 2.33 10.62 -4.62
C ASP A 160 1.79 9.65 -5.68
N ILE A 161 0.48 9.50 -5.76
CA ILE A 161 -0.18 8.76 -6.84
C ILE A 161 -0.99 9.70 -7.72
N TRP A 162 -0.87 9.51 -9.02
CA TRP A 162 -1.68 10.22 -10.01
C TRP A 162 -2.95 9.44 -10.31
N VAL A 163 -4.09 10.06 -10.09
CA VAL A 163 -5.41 9.46 -10.31
C VAL A 163 -6.10 10.12 -11.49
N THR A 164 -6.61 9.33 -12.44
CA THR A 164 -7.33 9.82 -13.61
C THR A 164 -8.58 8.98 -13.89
N ALA A 165 -9.60 9.57 -14.53
CA ALA A 165 -10.73 8.83 -15.05
C ALA A 165 -10.28 7.84 -16.15
N LYS A 166 -10.90 6.66 -16.22
CA LYS A 166 -10.72 5.72 -17.33
C LYS A 166 -11.38 6.24 -18.61
N LYS A 167 -10.84 5.79 -19.74
CA LYS A 167 -11.46 6.05 -21.05
C LYS A 167 -12.79 5.32 -21.20
#